data_152351136773cb07fbb32c98685d7f4f
#
_entry.id   152351136773cb07fbb32c98685d7f4f
#
_cell.length_a   1.000
_cell.length_b   1.000
_cell.length_c   1.000
_cell.angle_alpha   90.00
_cell.angle_beta   90.00
_cell.angle_gamma   90.00
#
_symmetry.space_group_name_H-M   'P 1'
#
loop_
_entity.id
_entity.type
_entity.pdbx_description
1 polymer ?
#
loop_
_entity_poly.entity_id
_entity_poly.type
_entity_poly.pdbx_seq_one_letter_code
_entity_poly.pdbx_strand_id
1 'polypeptide(L)'
;IALFRNNLLKDEGYFMHTLPVPAWQLYVSKLVTGTVWIVVSIVVVILAYMLGSLDFHLPILEILRDSGVEELKIVWLAGIAIFLSIPAALSQFYASFSIGYTWEGKGNSRDRDILSVVALIFVYIAQQIVGMITLGLFITFQCGSIFKPHLLERVIAVLNTMDHVGEGTKFNEYLCRLMGTVSAETFLLCVAFGVVAVWRMSRHLNME
;
A
#
# COMPACT_ATOMS: atom_id res chain seq x y z
N ILE A 1 0.54 3.07 14.56
CA ILE A 1 1.87 2.43 14.69
C ILE A 1 2.20 2.25 16.17
N ALA A 2 2.20 3.33 16.99
CA ALA A 2 2.50 3.23 18.43
C ALA A 2 1.59 2.24 19.17
N LEU A 3 0.30 2.23 18.87
CA LEU A 3 -0.67 1.28 19.42
C LEU A 3 -0.34 -0.17 19.08
N PHE A 4 0.09 -0.45 17.86
CA PHE A 4 0.51 -1.79 17.46
C PHE A 4 1.77 -2.23 18.23
N ARG A 5 2.78 -1.35 18.27
CA ARG A 5 4.05 -1.61 18.94
C ARG A 5 3.86 -1.85 20.45
N ASN A 6 3.17 -0.96 21.14
CA ASN A 6 3.03 -1.04 22.59
C ASN A 6 2.12 -2.21 23.02
N ASN A 7 0.99 -2.39 22.35
CA ASN A 7 -0.01 -3.37 22.76
C ASN A 7 0.27 -4.81 22.30
N LEU A 8 1.13 -5.03 21.30
CA LEU A 8 1.36 -6.37 20.75
C LEU A 8 2.81 -6.85 20.87
N LEU A 9 3.78 -5.94 20.91
CA LEU A 9 5.19 -6.28 20.82
C LEU A 9 6.00 -5.93 22.09
N LYS A 10 5.48 -5.08 22.99
CA LYS A 10 6.08 -4.77 24.29
C LYS A 10 5.41 -5.54 25.42
N ASP A 11 5.80 -5.23 26.65
CA ASP A 11 5.36 -5.91 27.88
C ASP A 11 3.83 -5.97 28.05
N GLU A 12 3.08 -5.01 27.50
CA GLU A 12 1.62 -5.06 27.42
C GLU A 12 1.10 -6.14 26.47
N GLY A 13 1.92 -6.55 25.49
CA GLY A 13 1.59 -7.63 24.56
C GLY A 13 1.37 -8.98 25.26
N TYR A 14 2.06 -9.23 26.37
CA TYR A 14 1.89 -10.44 27.16
C TYR A 14 0.41 -10.65 27.54
N PHE A 15 -0.27 -9.61 28.02
CA PHE A 15 -1.70 -9.70 28.38
C PHE A 15 -2.61 -9.96 27.18
N MET A 16 -2.27 -9.42 26.00
CA MET A 16 -3.05 -9.66 24.79
C MET A 16 -2.90 -11.09 24.28
N HIS A 17 -1.76 -11.72 24.56
CA HIS A 17 -1.46 -13.09 24.12
C HIS A 17 -1.95 -14.17 25.11
N THR A 18 -2.30 -13.81 26.34
CA THR A 18 -3.01 -14.69 27.28
C THR A 18 -4.50 -14.87 26.93
N LEU A 19 -5.03 -14.02 26.02
CA LEU A 19 -6.39 -14.20 25.51
C LEU A 19 -6.40 -15.39 24.52
N PRO A 20 -7.42 -16.26 24.53
CA PRO A 20 -7.55 -17.40 23.62
C PRO A 20 -7.98 -16.94 22.21
N VAL A 21 -7.24 -15.97 21.65
CA VAL A 21 -7.54 -15.35 20.36
C VAL A 21 -6.33 -15.59 19.43
N PRO A 22 -6.53 -16.13 18.21
CA PRO A 22 -5.43 -16.38 17.30
C PRO A 22 -4.78 -15.06 16.82
N ALA A 23 -3.48 -15.08 16.61
CA ALA A 23 -2.66 -13.91 16.26
C ALA A 23 -3.17 -13.13 15.03
N TRP A 24 -3.77 -13.82 14.05
CA TRP A 24 -4.32 -13.18 12.86
C TRP A 24 -5.51 -12.26 13.16
N GLN A 25 -6.36 -12.61 14.14
CA GLN A 25 -7.49 -11.76 14.54
C GLN A 25 -7.00 -10.49 15.23
N LEU A 26 -5.97 -10.59 16.07
CA LEU A 26 -5.32 -9.43 16.68
C LEU A 26 -4.72 -8.51 15.63
N TYR A 27 -4.02 -9.08 14.64
CA TYR A 27 -3.46 -8.33 13.53
C TYR A 27 -4.56 -7.61 12.72
N VAL A 28 -5.59 -8.31 12.26
CA VAL A 28 -6.68 -7.75 11.46
C VAL A 28 -7.43 -6.66 12.24
N SER A 29 -7.72 -6.88 13.51
CA SER A 29 -8.37 -5.87 14.36
C SER A 29 -7.58 -4.56 14.39
N LYS A 30 -6.24 -4.63 14.57
CA LYS A 30 -5.38 -3.44 14.57
C LYS A 30 -5.26 -2.80 13.20
N LEU A 31 -5.21 -3.60 12.13
CA LEU A 31 -5.18 -3.11 10.76
C LEU A 31 -6.46 -2.34 10.42
N VAL A 32 -7.63 -2.91 10.71
CA VAL A 32 -8.93 -2.27 10.49
C VAL A 32 -9.05 -0.98 11.30
N THR A 33 -8.75 -1.04 12.59
CA THR A 33 -8.80 0.15 13.46
C THR A 33 -7.87 1.25 12.95
N GLY A 34 -6.64 0.90 12.58
CA GLY A 34 -5.67 1.86 12.02
C GLY A 34 -6.14 2.48 10.71
N THR A 35 -6.71 1.66 9.81
CA THR A 35 -7.28 2.14 8.53
C THR A 35 -8.43 3.09 8.76
N VAL A 36 -9.37 2.75 9.66
CA VAL A 36 -10.51 3.62 9.99
C VAL A 36 -10.04 4.97 10.53
N TRP A 37 -9.07 4.99 11.45
CA TRP A 37 -8.54 6.23 11.99
C TRP A 37 -7.86 7.11 10.94
N ILE A 38 -7.14 6.52 9.99
CA ILE A 38 -6.53 7.26 8.88
C ILE A 38 -7.61 7.85 7.98
N VAL A 39 -8.63 7.07 7.61
CA VAL A 39 -9.76 7.56 6.79
C VAL A 39 -10.48 8.71 7.49
N VAL A 40 -10.81 8.57 8.77
CA VAL A 40 -11.41 9.65 9.56
C VAL A 40 -10.53 10.91 9.57
N SER A 41 -9.22 10.73 9.75
CA SER A 41 -8.28 11.87 9.72
C SER A 41 -8.27 12.58 8.37
N ILE A 42 -8.30 11.84 7.27
CA ILE A 42 -8.38 12.41 5.92
C ILE A 42 -9.68 13.21 5.74
N VAL A 43 -10.81 12.67 6.17
CA VAL A 43 -12.11 13.37 6.11
C VAL A 43 -12.06 14.67 6.92
N VAL A 44 -11.50 14.64 8.12
CA VAL A 44 -11.35 15.84 8.98
C VAL A 44 -10.48 16.89 8.30
N VAL A 45 -9.37 16.48 7.68
CA VAL A 45 -8.48 17.40 6.95
C VAL A 45 -9.21 18.03 5.76
N ILE A 46 -9.97 17.25 4.99
CA ILE A 46 -10.77 17.77 3.86
C ILE A 46 -11.79 18.78 4.36
N LEU A 47 -12.52 18.47 5.43
CA LEU A 47 -13.51 19.36 6.03
C LEU A 47 -12.84 20.67 6.55
N ALA A 48 -11.70 20.56 7.20
CA ALA A 48 -10.95 21.72 7.68
C ALA A 48 -10.48 22.62 6.51
N TYR A 49 -10.04 22.00 5.41
CA TYR A 49 -9.67 22.74 4.20
C TYR A 49 -10.86 23.48 3.60
N MET A 50 -12.02 22.80 3.46
CA MET A 50 -13.25 23.42 2.96
C MET A 50 -13.72 24.59 3.82
N LEU A 51 -13.65 24.46 5.14
CA LEU A 51 -14.01 25.53 6.08
C LEU A 51 -13.02 26.71 6.02
N GLY A 52 -11.73 26.42 5.81
CA GLY A 52 -10.70 27.45 5.75
C GLY A 52 -10.69 28.24 4.43
N SER A 53 -11.07 27.61 3.32
CA SER A 53 -11.11 28.28 2.00
C SER A 53 -12.36 29.14 1.78
N LEU A 54 -13.40 29.01 2.64
CA LEU A 54 -14.74 29.59 2.46
C LEU A 54 -15.41 29.23 1.11
N ASP A 55 -14.74 28.46 0.29
CA ASP A 55 -15.23 27.94 -0.99
C ASP A 55 -15.63 26.48 -0.82
N PHE A 56 -16.92 26.21 -0.87
CA PHE A 56 -17.45 24.83 -0.82
C PHE A 56 -17.28 24.06 -2.14
N HIS A 57 -16.37 24.52 -3.02
CA HIS A 57 -16.05 23.84 -4.27
C HIS A 57 -15.01 22.76 -4.02
N LEU A 58 -15.45 21.50 -4.03
CA LEU A 58 -14.54 20.37 -4.16
C LEU A 58 -14.16 20.23 -5.64
N PRO A 59 -12.91 20.50 -6.03
CA PRO A 59 -12.48 20.34 -7.42
C PRO A 59 -12.72 18.92 -7.97
N ILE A 60 -12.77 17.94 -7.08
CA ILE A 60 -13.11 16.54 -7.40
C ILE A 60 -14.56 16.43 -7.93
N LEU A 61 -15.52 17.19 -7.38
CA LEU A 61 -16.91 17.14 -7.83
C LEU A 61 -17.10 17.79 -9.21
N GLU A 62 -16.34 18.81 -9.53
CA GLU A 62 -16.35 19.42 -10.88
C GLU A 62 -15.74 18.47 -11.90
N ILE A 63 -14.60 17.85 -11.57
CA ILE A 63 -13.98 16.80 -12.40
C ILE A 63 -14.98 15.66 -12.63
N LEU A 64 -15.65 15.15 -11.59
CA LEU A 64 -16.63 14.07 -11.71
C LEU A 64 -17.86 14.47 -12.53
N ARG A 65 -18.25 15.74 -12.54
CA ARG A 65 -19.42 16.24 -13.27
C ARG A 65 -19.13 16.45 -14.75
N ASP A 66 -17.92 16.90 -15.09
CA ASP A 66 -17.51 17.19 -16.48
C ASP A 66 -16.86 15.98 -17.18
N SER A 67 -16.54 14.92 -16.41
CA SER A 67 -15.85 13.72 -16.91
C SER A 67 -16.79 12.84 -17.74
N GLY A 68 -16.28 12.38 -18.89
CA GLY A 68 -16.92 11.32 -19.67
C GLY A 68 -16.90 9.97 -18.93
N VAL A 69 -17.70 9.01 -19.44
CA VAL A 69 -17.82 7.67 -18.78
C VAL A 69 -16.48 6.94 -18.63
N GLU A 70 -15.54 7.15 -19.53
CA GLU A 70 -14.22 6.52 -19.48
C GLU A 70 -13.29 7.17 -18.47
N GLU A 71 -13.33 8.49 -18.36
CA GLU A 71 -12.58 9.26 -17.35
C GLU A 71 -13.08 8.92 -15.95
N LEU A 72 -14.38 8.72 -15.78
CA LEU A 72 -14.99 8.30 -14.54
C LEU A 72 -14.45 6.94 -14.06
N LYS A 73 -14.20 5.99 -14.97
CA LYS A 73 -13.57 4.70 -14.63
C LYS A 73 -12.16 4.89 -14.07
N ILE A 74 -11.36 5.80 -14.65
CA ILE A 74 -10.00 6.09 -14.17
C ILE A 74 -10.07 6.67 -12.76
N VAL A 75 -10.96 7.62 -12.51
CA VAL A 75 -11.14 8.24 -11.19
C VAL A 75 -11.54 7.19 -10.15
N TRP A 76 -12.46 6.28 -10.46
CA TRP A 76 -12.83 5.19 -9.57
C TRP A 76 -11.69 4.23 -9.28
N LEU A 77 -10.93 3.83 -10.30
CA LEU A 77 -9.76 2.95 -10.12
C LEU A 77 -8.66 3.64 -9.31
N ALA A 78 -8.42 4.93 -9.55
CA ALA A 78 -7.47 5.71 -8.76
C ALA A 78 -7.94 5.81 -7.30
N GLY A 79 -9.22 6.04 -7.06
CA GLY A 79 -9.80 6.04 -5.71
C GLY A 79 -9.62 4.70 -4.99
N ILE A 80 -9.85 3.58 -5.68
CA ILE A 80 -9.61 2.22 -5.15
C ILE A 80 -8.12 2.02 -4.84
N ALA A 81 -7.22 2.44 -5.72
CA ALA A 81 -5.77 2.33 -5.52
C ALA A 81 -5.31 3.12 -4.28
N ILE A 82 -5.79 4.36 -4.13
CA ILE A 82 -5.50 5.20 -2.97
C ILE A 82 -6.06 4.55 -1.69
N PHE A 83 -7.29 4.07 -1.71
CA PHE A 83 -7.91 3.41 -0.55
C PHE A 83 -7.15 2.14 -0.14
N LEU A 84 -6.72 1.31 -1.09
CA LEU A 84 -5.93 0.11 -0.85
C LEU A 84 -4.51 0.41 -0.35
N SER A 85 -3.96 1.57 -0.71
CA SER A 85 -2.61 1.96 -0.26
C SER A 85 -2.53 2.17 1.26
N ILE A 86 -3.63 2.56 1.91
CA ILE A 86 -3.68 2.80 3.36
C ILE A 86 -3.43 1.52 4.17
N PRO A 87 -4.22 0.43 4.00
CA PRO A 87 -3.96 -0.81 4.72
C PRO A 87 -2.64 -1.47 4.28
N ALA A 88 -2.21 -1.29 3.02
CA ALA A 88 -0.91 -1.79 2.56
C ALA A 88 0.26 -1.13 3.28
N ALA A 89 0.25 0.19 3.43
CA ALA A 89 1.27 0.91 4.20
C ALA A 89 1.27 0.48 5.68
N LEU A 90 0.10 0.35 6.30
CA LEU A 90 0.00 -0.14 7.69
C LEU A 90 0.55 -1.57 7.82
N SER A 91 0.21 -2.48 6.90
CA SER A 91 0.69 -3.86 6.93
C SER A 91 2.21 -3.94 6.75
N GLN A 92 2.79 -3.07 5.93
CA GLN A 92 4.24 -2.92 5.78
C GLN A 92 4.92 -2.53 7.10
N PHE A 93 4.38 -1.53 7.81
CA PHE A 93 4.88 -1.15 9.12
C PHE A 93 4.75 -2.29 10.13
N TYR A 94 3.61 -2.97 10.18
CA TYR A 94 3.39 -4.07 11.11
C TYR A 94 4.31 -5.26 10.85
N ALA A 95 4.55 -5.60 9.58
CA ALA A 95 5.51 -6.63 9.20
C ALA A 95 6.94 -6.25 9.65
N SER A 96 7.35 -5.01 9.40
CA SER A 96 8.69 -4.52 9.76
C SER A 96 8.92 -4.54 11.27
N PHE A 97 7.94 -4.07 12.05
CA PHE A 97 8.02 -4.14 13.51
C PHE A 97 8.01 -5.58 14.01
N SER A 98 7.17 -6.44 13.44
CA SER A 98 7.14 -7.86 13.78
C SER A 98 8.49 -8.52 13.52
N ILE A 99 9.15 -8.23 12.40
CA ILE A 99 10.49 -8.75 12.07
C ILE A 99 11.52 -8.23 13.09
N GLY A 100 11.55 -6.92 13.35
CA GLY A 100 12.54 -6.31 14.24
C GLY A 100 12.46 -6.82 15.68
N TYR A 101 11.25 -6.99 16.20
CA TYR A 101 11.05 -7.48 17.58
C TYR A 101 11.30 -8.97 17.74
N THR A 102 11.21 -9.75 16.66
CA THR A 102 11.43 -11.21 16.71
C THR A 102 12.85 -11.64 16.38
N TRP A 103 13.72 -10.72 15.93
CA TRP A 103 15.07 -11.08 15.48
C TRP A 103 16.01 -11.47 16.62
N GLU A 104 15.87 -10.88 17.80
CA GLU A 104 16.72 -11.21 18.95
C GLU A 104 15.94 -11.20 20.27
N GLY A 105 15.80 -12.38 20.89
CA GLY A 105 15.05 -12.58 22.14
C GLY A 105 15.66 -11.96 23.40
N LYS A 106 16.85 -11.32 23.38
CA LYS A 106 17.55 -10.81 24.58
C LYS A 106 18.08 -9.38 24.47
N GLY A 107 17.79 -8.65 23.39
CA GLY A 107 18.23 -7.26 23.22
C GLY A 107 17.43 -6.25 24.05
N ASN A 108 18.08 -5.12 24.35
CA ASN A 108 17.46 -3.98 25.01
C ASN A 108 16.29 -3.45 24.15
N SER A 109 15.22 -2.88 24.71
CA SER A 109 14.09 -2.33 23.97
C SER A 109 14.51 -1.33 22.87
N ARG A 110 15.62 -0.61 23.11
CA ARG A 110 16.19 0.34 22.16
C ARG A 110 16.76 -0.33 20.91
N ASP A 111 17.42 -1.49 21.08
CA ASP A 111 18.04 -2.22 19.97
C ASP A 111 16.95 -2.84 19.07
N ARG A 112 15.86 -3.30 19.65
CA ARG A 112 14.67 -3.80 18.92
C ARG A 112 13.98 -2.70 18.10
N ASP A 113 13.88 -1.49 18.63
CA ASP A 113 13.34 -0.34 17.88
C ASP A 113 14.23 0.02 16.69
N ILE A 114 15.55 0.02 16.86
CA ILE A 114 16.53 0.25 15.79
C ILE A 114 16.41 -0.84 14.71
N LEU A 115 16.35 -2.10 15.11
CA LEU A 115 16.23 -3.23 14.19
C LEU A 115 14.91 -3.18 13.40
N SER A 116 13.83 -2.71 14.01
CA SER A 116 12.54 -2.50 13.33
C SER A 116 12.62 -1.42 12.26
N VAL A 117 13.37 -0.34 12.50
CA VAL A 117 13.60 0.71 11.50
C VAL A 117 14.47 0.17 10.35
N VAL A 118 15.49 -0.60 10.65
CA VAL A 118 16.33 -1.25 9.62
C VAL A 118 15.46 -2.21 8.78
N ALA A 119 14.63 -3.03 9.43
CA ALA A 119 13.70 -3.93 8.73
C ALA A 119 12.72 -3.14 7.84
N LEU A 120 12.24 -1.97 8.28
CA LEU A 120 11.38 -1.10 7.49
C LEU A 120 12.06 -0.64 6.20
N ILE A 121 13.33 -0.25 6.29
CA ILE A 121 14.11 0.18 5.12
C ILE A 121 14.25 -0.98 4.12
N PHE A 122 14.59 -2.18 4.60
CA PHE A 122 14.70 -3.36 3.73
C PHE A 122 13.38 -3.75 3.08
N VAL A 123 12.28 -3.75 3.82
CA VAL A 123 10.93 -4.03 3.30
C VAL A 123 10.53 -2.98 2.27
N TYR A 124 10.85 -1.71 2.51
CA TYR A 124 10.59 -0.63 1.56
C TYR A 124 11.39 -0.80 0.26
N ILE A 125 12.68 -1.11 0.35
CA ILE A 125 13.52 -1.38 -0.83
C ILE A 125 12.98 -2.58 -1.61
N ALA A 126 12.63 -3.67 -0.93
CA ALA A 126 12.05 -4.85 -1.57
C ALA A 126 10.74 -4.51 -2.30
N GLN A 127 9.88 -3.70 -1.70
CA GLN A 127 8.65 -3.21 -2.33
C GLN A 127 8.95 -2.39 -3.60
N GLN A 128 9.95 -1.49 -3.56
CA GLN A 128 10.33 -0.72 -4.73
C GLN A 128 10.83 -1.61 -5.88
N ILE A 129 11.61 -2.65 -5.57
CA ILE A 129 12.08 -3.61 -6.56
C ILE A 129 10.90 -4.36 -7.19
N VAL A 130 9.93 -4.82 -6.39
CA VAL A 130 8.72 -5.49 -6.88
C VAL A 130 7.93 -4.55 -7.79
N GLY A 131 7.71 -3.28 -7.38
CA GLY A 131 7.02 -2.29 -8.21
C GLY A 131 7.73 -2.02 -9.53
N MET A 132 9.06 -1.93 -9.54
CA MET A 132 9.84 -1.78 -10.78
C MET A 132 9.69 -2.99 -11.70
N ILE A 133 9.70 -4.20 -11.15
CA ILE A 133 9.50 -5.44 -11.91
C ILE A 133 8.07 -5.46 -12.49
N THR A 134 7.06 -5.17 -11.69
CA THR A 134 5.65 -5.14 -12.13
C THR A 134 5.44 -4.12 -13.24
N LEU A 135 5.99 -2.91 -13.09
CA LEU A 135 5.93 -1.88 -14.12
C LEU A 135 6.65 -2.33 -15.40
N GLY A 136 7.84 -2.92 -15.28
CA GLY A 136 8.60 -3.45 -16.41
C GLY A 136 7.83 -4.56 -17.13
N LEU A 137 7.23 -5.50 -16.42
CA LEU A 137 6.38 -6.54 -16.99
C LEU A 137 5.14 -5.95 -17.65
N PHE A 138 4.48 -4.97 -17.03
CA PHE A 138 3.32 -4.29 -17.61
C PHE A 138 3.68 -3.66 -18.97
N ILE A 139 4.77 -2.90 -19.03
CA ILE A 139 5.23 -2.27 -20.27
C ILE A 139 5.55 -3.33 -21.33
N THR A 140 6.23 -4.42 -20.95
CA THR A 140 6.59 -5.48 -21.90
C THR A 140 5.37 -6.24 -22.42
N PHE A 141 4.36 -6.50 -21.59
CA PHE A 141 3.10 -7.09 -22.01
C PHE A 141 2.33 -6.20 -22.99
N GLN A 142 2.32 -4.89 -22.77
CA GLN A 142 1.64 -3.94 -23.65
C GLN A 142 2.41 -3.78 -24.99
N CYS A 143 3.75 -3.82 -24.97
CA CYS A 143 4.58 -3.74 -26.16
C CYS A 143 4.68 -5.07 -26.95
N GLY A 144 4.09 -6.16 -26.46
CA GLY A 144 3.85 -7.39 -27.21
C GLY A 144 5.04 -8.31 -27.40
N SER A 145 6.17 -8.17 -26.73
CA SER A 145 7.19 -9.23 -26.55
C SER A 145 8.47 -8.72 -25.86
N ILE A 146 8.89 -9.42 -24.81
CA ILE A 146 10.18 -9.19 -24.11
C ILE A 146 11.39 -9.55 -25.01
N PHE A 147 11.20 -10.39 -26.02
CA PHE A 147 12.29 -11.01 -26.78
C PHE A 147 12.51 -10.43 -28.20
N LYS A 148 11.88 -9.31 -28.56
CA LYS A 148 12.15 -8.70 -29.87
C LYS A 148 13.25 -7.63 -29.75
N PRO A 149 14.27 -7.67 -30.63
CA PRO A 149 15.24 -6.60 -30.76
C PRO A 149 14.48 -5.29 -31.05
N HIS A 150 14.80 -4.20 -30.40
CA HIS A 150 14.13 -2.88 -30.45
C HIS A 150 13.09 -2.61 -29.35
N LEU A 151 13.24 -3.21 -28.14
CA LEU A 151 12.37 -2.94 -26.99
C LEU A 151 12.39 -1.45 -26.62
N LEU A 152 13.55 -0.81 -26.65
CA LEU A 152 13.75 0.62 -26.40
C LEU A 152 12.99 1.50 -27.41
N GLU A 153 13.03 1.18 -28.71
CA GLU A 153 12.29 1.93 -29.73
C GLU A 153 10.78 1.82 -29.56
N ARG A 154 10.29 0.67 -29.09
CA ARG A 154 8.85 0.49 -28.80
C ARG A 154 8.41 1.20 -27.53
N VAL A 155 9.22 1.19 -26.49
CA VAL A 155 8.96 1.99 -25.28
C VAL A 155 8.94 3.47 -25.65
N ILE A 156 9.88 3.94 -26.47
CA ILE A 156 9.89 5.32 -26.97
C ILE A 156 8.68 5.58 -27.87
N ALA A 157 8.28 4.62 -28.72
CA ALA A 157 7.09 4.76 -29.56
C ALA A 157 5.80 4.84 -28.72
N VAL A 158 5.68 4.04 -27.66
CA VAL A 158 4.55 4.12 -26.71
C VAL A 158 4.56 5.45 -25.95
N LEU A 159 5.72 5.93 -25.51
CA LEU A 159 5.85 7.24 -24.88
C LEU A 159 5.52 8.38 -25.86
N ASN A 160 5.96 8.29 -27.11
CA ASN A 160 5.63 9.29 -28.15
C ASN A 160 4.15 9.24 -28.57
N THR A 161 3.49 8.07 -28.52
CA THR A 161 2.03 8.01 -28.74
C THR A 161 1.25 8.61 -27.59
N MET A 162 1.85 8.71 -26.40
CA MET A 162 1.28 9.48 -25.27
C MET A 162 1.34 10.99 -25.51
N ASP A 163 2.34 11.50 -26.25
CA ASP A 163 2.47 12.91 -26.60
C ASP A 163 1.50 13.34 -27.73
N HIS A 164 1.07 12.41 -28.59
CA HIS A 164 0.06 12.67 -29.59
C HIS A 164 -1.35 12.43 -29.05
N VAL A 165 -1.81 13.36 -28.22
CA VAL A 165 -3.13 13.43 -27.52
C VAL A 165 -4.32 13.57 -28.50
N GLY A 166 -4.33 12.86 -29.62
CA GLY A 166 -5.44 12.84 -30.57
C GLY A 166 -6.38 11.64 -30.44
N GLU A 167 -5.99 10.57 -29.74
CA GLU A 167 -6.81 9.37 -29.53
C GLU A 167 -7.01 9.12 -28.02
N GLY A 168 -7.77 9.99 -27.35
CA GLY A 168 -8.01 9.94 -25.91
C GLY A 168 -8.55 8.61 -25.37
N THR A 169 -9.24 7.84 -26.20
CA THR A 169 -9.80 6.53 -25.84
C THR A 169 -8.74 5.47 -25.56
N LYS A 170 -7.67 5.38 -26.34
CA LYS A 170 -6.58 4.40 -26.14
C LYS A 170 -5.72 4.75 -24.92
N PHE A 171 -5.48 6.03 -24.69
CA PHE A 171 -4.75 6.50 -23.51
C PHE A 171 -5.52 6.19 -22.22
N ASN A 172 -6.82 6.42 -22.21
CA ASN A 172 -7.69 6.13 -21.07
C ASN A 172 -7.74 4.62 -20.77
N GLU A 173 -7.81 3.78 -21.80
CA GLU A 173 -7.75 2.32 -21.64
C GLU A 173 -6.41 1.87 -21.05
N TYR A 174 -5.31 2.45 -21.49
CA TYR A 174 -3.98 2.17 -20.97
C TYR A 174 -3.86 2.57 -19.49
N LEU A 175 -4.33 3.76 -19.12
CA LEU A 175 -4.38 4.21 -17.73
C LEU A 175 -5.25 3.32 -16.85
N CYS A 176 -6.41 2.89 -17.33
CA CYS A 176 -7.27 1.96 -16.59
C CYS A 176 -6.55 0.63 -16.30
N ARG A 177 -5.85 0.08 -17.29
CA ARG A 177 -5.07 -1.15 -17.10
C ARG A 177 -3.92 -0.96 -16.13
N LEU A 178 -3.19 0.16 -16.23
CA LEU A 178 -2.10 0.51 -15.32
C LEU A 178 -2.61 0.63 -13.88
N MET A 179 -3.68 1.39 -13.66
CA MET A 179 -4.28 1.56 -12.32
C MET A 179 -4.79 0.24 -11.76
N GLY A 180 -5.36 -0.63 -12.62
CA GLY A 180 -5.78 -1.97 -12.22
C GLY A 180 -4.62 -2.85 -11.79
N THR A 181 -3.49 -2.83 -12.51
CA THR A 181 -2.29 -3.61 -12.13
C THR A 181 -1.67 -3.10 -10.84
N VAL A 182 -1.55 -1.79 -10.66
CA VAL A 182 -1.04 -1.17 -9.41
C VAL A 182 -1.94 -1.52 -8.23
N SER A 183 -3.26 -1.48 -8.39
CA SER A 183 -4.20 -1.86 -7.34
C SER A 183 -4.08 -3.34 -6.96
N ALA A 184 -3.93 -4.23 -7.94
CA ALA A 184 -3.75 -5.66 -7.70
C ALA A 184 -2.41 -5.94 -6.99
N GLU A 185 -1.32 -5.30 -7.40
CA GLU A 185 -0.01 -5.39 -6.75
C GLU A 185 -0.09 -4.92 -5.30
N THR A 186 -0.69 -3.76 -5.05
CA THR A 186 -0.85 -3.19 -3.70
C THR A 186 -1.64 -4.14 -2.79
N PHE A 187 -2.69 -4.75 -3.31
CA PHE A 187 -3.48 -5.74 -2.58
C PHE A 187 -2.66 -6.99 -2.23
N LEU A 188 -1.91 -7.54 -3.21
CA LEU A 188 -1.06 -8.70 -3.00
C LEU A 188 0.04 -8.42 -1.96
N LEU A 189 0.67 -7.25 -2.03
CA LEU A 189 1.68 -6.82 -1.05
C LEU A 189 1.07 -6.66 0.35
N CYS A 190 -0.14 -6.10 0.45
CA CYS A 190 -0.85 -6.00 1.73
C CYS A 190 -1.06 -7.38 2.36
N VAL A 191 -1.51 -8.37 1.58
CA VAL A 191 -1.71 -9.74 2.03
C VAL A 191 -0.36 -10.39 2.40
N ALA A 192 0.67 -10.24 1.57
CA ALA A 192 1.99 -10.82 1.82
C ALA A 192 2.61 -10.30 3.13
N PHE A 193 2.58 -8.99 3.35
CA PHE A 193 3.06 -8.38 4.59
C PHE A 193 2.23 -8.80 5.80
N GLY A 194 0.90 -8.95 5.63
CA GLY A 194 0.02 -9.48 6.66
C GLY A 194 0.39 -10.91 7.07
N VAL A 195 0.62 -11.77 6.10
CA VAL A 195 1.05 -13.15 6.33
C VAL A 195 2.39 -13.20 7.07
N VAL A 196 3.36 -12.39 6.64
CA VAL A 196 4.68 -12.30 7.32
C VAL A 196 4.53 -11.82 8.76
N ALA A 197 3.72 -10.79 9.01
CA ALA A 197 3.49 -10.27 10.35
C ALA A 197 2.85 -11.32 11.26
N VAL A 198 1.78 -11.97 10.81
CA VAL A 198 1.07 -13.01 11.56
C VAL A 198 1.95 -14.23 11.80
N TRP A 199 2.69 -14.68 10.79
CA TRP A 199 3.60 -15.83 10.91
C TRP A 199 4.72 -15.58 11.93
N ARG A 200 5.30 -14.38 11.92
CA ARG A 200 6.32 -14.01 12.91
C ARG A 200 5.73 -13.94 14.32
N MET A 201 4.57 -13.32 14.48
CA MET A 201 3.89 -13.25 15.76
C MET A 201 3.54 -14.63 16.31
N SER A 202 2.99 -15.53 15.50
CA SER A 202 2.59 -16.86 15.93
C SER A 202 3.77 -17.75 16.35
N ARG A 203 4.95 -17.62 15.69
CA ARG A 203 6.15 -18.40 16.05
C ARG A 203 6.78 -17.96 17.36
N HIS A 204 6.75 -16.67 17.65
CA HIS A 204 7.36 -16.16 18.90
C HIS A 204 6.52 -16.47 20.13
N LEU A 205 5.22 -16.63 19.95
CA LEU A 205 4.27 -16.88 21.03
C LEU A 205 4.15 -18.37 21.42
N ASN A 206 4.59 -19.28 20.53
CA ASN A 206 4.56 -20.73 20.78
C ASN A 206 5.88 -21.28 21.37
N MET A 207 6.80 -20.43 21.83
CA MET A 207 8.09 -20.85 22.37
C MET A 207 8.19 -20.70 23.89
N GLU A 208 7.08 -20.53 24.56
CA GLU A 208 6.89 -20.70 25.97
C GLU A 208 5.76 -21.73 26.23
#